data_13c37001a368559d8cca6dc1434f3285
#
_entry.id   13c37001a368559d8cca6dc1434f3285
#
_cell.length_a   1.000
_cell.length_b   1.000
_cell.length_c   1.000
_cell.angle_alpha   90.00
_cell.angle_beta   90.00
_cell.angle_gamma   90.00
#
_symmetry.space_group_name_H-M   'P 1'
#
loop_
_entity.id
_entity.type
_entity.pdbx_description
1 polymer ?
#
loop_
_entity_poly.entity_id
_entity_poly.type
_entity_poly.pdbx_seq_one_letter_code
_entity_poly.pdbx_strand_id
1 'polypeptide(L)'
;SIENVTRLMPDTEIEGLKNPTGKDVLYSTYANIGKTRYASVNGYVNWNATPRTRIYMNMSGNYSYLEGSEGMRNDGWSLFAYGGAQQTLPHDWRISLNVFGQTPWIMLQGKGSSFFDYGLSVNKSFLDKRLTLSAFASNFFKKYMDQSSTTEGSGFIRESNYKYSRQRFGISVSYRIGELKASVKKAARTISNDD
;
A
#
# COMPACT_ATOMS: atom_id res chain seq x y z
N SER A 1 13.01 -3.65 -18.48
CA SER A 1 12.48 -2.75 -17.43
C SER A 1 13.38 -1.53 -17.22
N ILE A 2 12.78 -0.44 -16.77
CA ILE A 2 13.50 0.74 -16.31
C ILE A 2 13.81 0.53 -14.84
N GLU A 3 15.10 0.51 -14.49
CA GLU A 3 15.58 0.27 -13.13
C GLU A 3 16.27 1.52 -12.59
N ASN A 4 16.14 1.74 -11.28
CA ASN A 4 16.98 2.70 -10.58
C ASN A 4 18.33 2.04 -10.30
N VAL A 5 19.40 2.62 -10.80
CA VAL A 5 20.76 2.11 -10.66
C VAL A 5 21.62 3.14 -9.94
N THR A 6 22.27 2.70 -8.90
CA THR A 6 23.25 3.49 -8.14
C THR A 6 24.63 2.92 -8.38
N ARG A 7 25.61 3.80 -8.67
CA ARG A 7 27.01 3.45 -8.87
C ARG A 7 27.89 4.35 -8.02
N LEU A 8 28.99 3.80 -7.53
CA LEU A 8 30.08 4.58 -6.95
C LEU A 8 31.00 4.96 -8.10
N MET A 9 31.17 6.24 -8.37
CA MET A 9 31.99 6.73 -9.48
C MET A 9 32.58 8.10 -9.15
N PRO A 10 33.72 8.48 -9.75
CA PRO A 10 34.26 9.83 -9.63
C PRO A 10 33.25 10.86 -10.15
N ASP A 11 33.12 11.97 -9.46
CA ASP A 11 32.22 13.05 -9.85
C ASP A 11 32.61 13.71 -11.19
N THR A 12 33.86 13.53 -11.61
CA THR A 12 34.37 13.94 -12.92
C THR A 12 33.73 13.23 -14.11
N GLU A 13 33.16 12.06 -13.88
CA GLU A 13 32.47 11.26 -14.93
C GLU A 13 30.98 11.61 -15.06
N ILE A 14 30.47 12.52 -14.23
CA ILE A 14 29.07 12.94 -14.28
C ILE A 14 28.91 14.04 -15.32
N GLU A 15 28.18 13.72 -16.39
CA GLU A 15 27.90 14.67 -17.46
C GLU A 15 27.11 15.88 -16.94
N GLY A 16 27.57 17.07 -17.27
CA GLY A 16 26.92 18.34 -16.90
C GLY A 16 27.16 18.80 -15.46
N LEU A 17 27.95 18.09 -14.67
CA LEU A 17 28.33 18.55 -13.33
C LEU A 17 29.27 19.75 -13.43
N LYS A 18 28.92 20.88 -12.79
CA LYS A 18 29.74 22.05 -12.67
C LYS A 18 30.72 21.89 -11.51
N ASN A 19 32.00 22.12 -11.77
CA ASN A 19 33.08 22.08 -10.78
C ASN A 19 33.24 20.70 -10.07
N PRO A 20 33.55 19.64 -10.81
CA PRO A 20 33.87 18.35 -10.23
C PRO A 20 35.10 18.42 -9.32
N THR A 21 35.09 17.63 -8.24
CA THR A 21 36.15 17.65 -7.21
C THR A 21 37.11 16.46 -7.32
N GLY A 22 36.84 15.52 -8.18
CA GLY A 22 37.58 14.25 -8.32
C GLY A 22 37.30 13.23 -7.21
N LYS A 23 36.24 13.43 -6.43
CA LYS A 23 35.85 12.51 -5.36
C LYS A 23 34.86 11.49 -5.85
N ASP A 24 34.91 10.29 -5.27
CA ASP A 24 33.91 9.29 -5.49
C ASP A 24 32.57 9.71 -4.86
N VAL A 25 31.51 9.56 -5.63
CA VAL A 25 30.14 9.87 -5.21
C VAL A 25 29.19 8.74 -5.60
N LEU A 26 28.11 8.63 -4.86
CA LEU A 26 27.01 7.71 -5.24
C LEU A 26 26.11 8.42 -6.26
N TYR A 27 26.22 8.02 -7.52
CA TYR A 27 25.40 8.52 -8.61
C TYR A 27 24.22 7.58 -8.85
N SER A 28 22.99 8.07 -8.74
CA SER A 28 21.77 7.30 -8.96
C SER A 28 21.02 7.82 -10.18
N THR A 29 20.65 6.94 -11.07
CA THR A 29 19.90 7.26 -12.28
C THR A 29 18.90 6.15 -12.64
N TYR A 30 18.03 6.44 -13.59
CA TYR A 30 17.13 5.44 -14.17
C TYR A 30 17.66 5.01 -15.53
N ALA A 31 17.76 3.71 -15.75
CA ALA A 31 18.22 3.15 -17.00
C ALA A 31 17.33 1.97 -17.44
N ASN A 32 17.12 1.83 -18.73
CA ASN A 32 16.40 0.70 -19.31
C ASN A 32 17.35 -0.48 -19.55
N ILE A 33 17.82 -1.09 -18.46
CA ILE A 33 18.87 -2.12 -18.46
C ILE A 33 18.40 -3.46 -17.94
N GLY A 34 17.16 -3.56 -17.50
CA GLY A 34 16.69 -4.72 -16.75
C GLY A 34 15.69 -5.57 -17.51
N LYS A 35 15.65 -6.85 -17.09
CA LYS A 35 14.56 -7.77 -17.37
C LYS A 35 13.93 -8.16 -16.04
N THR A 36 12.62 -8.04 -15.94
CA THR A 36 11.88 -8.43 -14.73
C THR A 36 10.94 -9.57 -15.10
N ARG A 37 10.97 -10.61 -14.28
CA ARG A 37 9.99 -11.70 -14.29
C ARG A 37 9.35 -11.73 -12.93
N TYR A 38 8.05 -11.90 -12.87
CA TYR A 38 7.35 -12.03 -11.60
C TYR A 38 6.25 -13.07 -11.70
N ALA A 39 6.00 -13.72 -10.57
CA ALA A 39 4.85 -14.58 -10.35
C ALA A 39 4.12 -14.11 -9.11
N SER A 40 2.80 -14.12 -9.15
CA SER A 40 1.97 -13.64 -8.05
C SER A 40 0.92 -14.66 -7.68
N VAL A 41 0.71 -14.82 -6.38
CA VAL A 41 -0.39 -15.59 -5.81
C VAL A 41 -1.22 -14.63 -4.96
N ASN A 42 -2.52 -14.57 -5.24
CA ASN A 42 -3.44 -13.69 -4.55
C ASN A 42 -4.52 -14.48 -3.84
N GLY A 43 -4.83 -14.08 -2.62
CA GLY A 43 -5.88 -14.65 -1.80
C GLY A 43 -6.84 -13.57 -1.30
N TYR A 44 -8.12 -13.90 -1.28
CA TYR A 44 -9.17 -13.04 -0.74
C TYR A 44 -10.09 -13.81 0.18
N VAL A 45 -10.34 -13.24 1.34
CA VAL A 45 -11.31 -13.75 2.31
C VAL A 45 -12.34 -12.66 2.62
N ASN A 46 -13.61 -13.01 2.57
CA ASN A 46 -14.70 -12.16 3.03
C ASN A 46 -15.70 -13.05 3.77
N TRP A 47 -15.66 -12.97 5.07
CA TRP A 47 -16.42 -13.87 5.94
C TRP A 47 -17.35 -13.08 6.86
N ASN A 48 -18.63 -13.36 6.77
CA ASN A 48 -19.62 -12.87 7.72
C ASN A 48 -19.74 -13.90 8.86
N ALA A 49 -18.88 -13.77 9.87
CA ALA A 49 -18.84 -14.66 11.02
C ALA A 49 -20.17 -14.66 11.80
N THR A 50 -20.86 -13.52 11.80
CA THR A 50 -22.23 -13.36 12.27
C THR A 50 -22.96 -12.33 11.38
N PRO A 51 -24.30 -12.16 11.49
CA PRO A 51 -25.01 -11.09 10.79
C PRO A 51 -24.51 -9.67 11.12
N ARG A 52 -23.71 -9.53 12.19
CA ARG A 52 -23.19 -8.26 12.68
C ARG A 52 -21.68 -8.16 12.61
N THR A 53 -20.98 -9.26 12.28
CA THR A 53 -19.52 -9.36 12.27
C THR A 53 -19.04 -9.74 10.89
N ARG A 54 -18.26 -8.88 10.28
CA ARG A 54 -17.61 -9.11 8.99
C ARG A 54 -16.10 -9.07 9.14
N ILE A 55 -15.42 -10.04 8.59
CA ILE A 55 -13.96 -10.13 8.51
C ILE A 55 -13.58 -10.20 7.04
N TYR A 56 -12.59 -9.43 6.62
CA TYR A 56 -12.11 -9.47 5.25
C TYR A 56 -10.59 -9.37 5.22
N MET A 57 -9.98 -10.02 4.25
CA MET A 57 -8.55 -10.01 4.05
C MET A 57 -8.23 -10.18 2.57
N ASN A 58 -7.29 -9.40 2.07
CA ASN A 58 -6.62 -9.55 0.80
C ASN A 58 -5.15 -9.80 1.06
N MET A 59 -4.57 -10.78 0.40
CA MET A 59 -3.16 -11.12 0.49
C MET A 59 -2.59 -11.30 -0.91
N SER A 60 -1.38 -10.86 -1.11
CA SER A 60 -0.63 -11.06 -2.33
C SER A 60 0.81 -11.48 -1.99
N GLY A 61 1.23 -12.63 -2.49
CA GLY A 61 2.61 -13.06 -2.48
C GLY A 61 3.18 -12.87 -3.89
N ASN A 62 4.26 -12.13 -4.01
CA ASN A 62 4.88 -11.81 -5.28
C ASN A 62 6.33 -12.27 -5.26
N TYR A 63 6.67 -13.19 -6.15
CA TYR A 63 8.06 -13.53 -6.42
C TYR A 63 8.55 -12.66 -7.58
N SER A 64 9.65 -11.96 -7.36
CA SER A 64 10.29 -11.10 -8.37
C SER A 64 11.68 -11.64 -8.65
N TYR A 65 12.01 -11.73 -9.95
CA TYR A 65 13.34 -12.03 -10.45
C TYR A 65 13.75 -10.86 -11.36
N LEU A 66 14.82 -10.18 -10.99
CA LEU A 66 15.35 -9.02 -11.70
C LEU A 66 16.76 -9.35 -12.20
N GLU A 67 17.01 -9.02 -13.45
CA GLU A 67 18.30 -9.18 -14.11
C GLU A 67 18.63 -7.84 -14.81
N GLY A 68 19.78 -7.29 -14.51
CA GLY A 68 20.27 -6.04 -15.07
C GLY A 68 21.51 -6.22 -15.94
N SER A 69 22.07 -5.12 -16.41
CA SER A 69 23.39 -5.12 -17.07
C SER A 69 24.50 -5.45 -16.07
N GLU A 70 25.68 -5.78 -16.59
CA GLU A 70 26.89 -6.03 -15.77
C GLU A 70 26.76 -7.22 -14.79
N GLY A 71 25.87 -8.18 -15.09
CA GLY A 71 25.64 -9.35 -14.25
C GLY A 71 24.85 -9.07 -12.96
N MET A 72 24.27 -7.87 -12.82
CA MET A 72 23.39 -7.58 -11.69
C MET A 72 22.18 -8.49 -11.70
N ARG A 73 21.91 -9.10 -10.56
CA ARG A 73 20.79 -10.01 -10.39
C ARG A 73 20.29 -9.96 -8.95
N ASN A 74 18.98 -9.93 -8.78
CA ASN A 74 18.34 -10.09 -7.49
C ASN A 74 16.99 -10.78 -7.62
N ASP A 75 16.62 -11.55 -6.61
CA ASP A 75 15.33 -12.22 -6.58
C ASP A 75 14.81 -12.39 -5.15
N GLY A 76 13.53 -12.63 -5.03
CA GLY A 76 12.93 -12.89 -3.74
C GLY A 76 11.42 -12.70 -3.72
N TRP A 77 10.87 -12.99 -2.54
CA TRP A 77 9.45 -12.82 -2.26
C TRP A 77 9.17 -11.50 -1.56
N SER A 78 8.07 -10.87 -1.95
CA SER A 78 7.43 -9.80 -1.22
C SER A 78 5.98 -10.18 -0.92
N LEU A 79 5.54 -9.88 0.29
CA LEU A 79 4.18 -10.13 0.75
C LEU A 79 3.48 -8.81 1.02
N PHE A 80 2.22 -8.77 0.65
CA PHE A 80 1.32 -7.67 0.92
C PHE A 80 0.06 -8.24 1.54
N ALA A 81 -0.44 -7.64 2.61
CA ALA A 81 -1.69 -8.01 3.22
C ALA A 81 -2.47 -6.77 3.66
N TYR A 82 -3.74 -6.76 3.35
CA TYR A 82 -4.70 -5.77 3.81
C TYR A 82 -5.93 -6.48 4.31
N GLY A 83 -6.42 -6.10 5.48
CA GLY A 83 -7.60 -6.72 6.04
C GLY A 83 -8.23 -5.94 7.17
N GLY A 84 -9.31 -6.47 7.69
CA GLY A 84 -9.99 -5.85 8.80
C GLY A 84 -11.15 -6.67 9.32
N ALA A 85 -11.67 -6.19 10.44
CA ALA A 85 -12.88 -6.70 11.06
C ALA A 85 -13.83 -5.54 11.32
N GLN A 86 -15.10 -5.77 11.09
CA GLN A 86 -16.16 -4.81 11.35
C GLN A 86 -17.22 -5.46 12.22
N GLN A 87 -17.56 -4.80 13.32
CA GLN A 87 -18.63 -5.21 14.24
C GLN A 87 -19.71 -4.14 14.26
N THR A 88 -20.94 -4.54 13.94
CA THR A 88 -22.12 -3.71 14.14
C THR A 88 -22.73 -4.05 15.49
N LEU A 89 -22.96 -3.03 16.31
CA LEU A 89 -23.57 -3.13 17.61
C LEU A 89 -25.00 -2.54 17.59
N PRO A 90 -25.82 -2.82 18.61
CA PRO A 90 -27.13 -2.18 18.78
C PRO A 90 -27.05 -0.66 18.71
N HIS A 91 -28.18 -0.01 18.39
CA HIS A 91 -28.30 1.44 18.32
C HIS A 91 -27.35 2.11 17.31
N ASP A 92 -27.12 1.46 16.15
CA ASP A 92 -26.32 1.98 15.02
C ASP A 92 -24.87 2.33 15.36
N TRP A 93 -24.27 1.65 16.33
CA TRP A 93 -22.84 1.67 16.53
C TRP A 93 -22.12 0.71 15.59
N ARG A 94 -20.96 1.13 15.12
CA ARG A 94 -20.05 0.31 14.30
C ARG A 94 -18.62 0.52 14.73
N ILE A 95 -17.93 -0.58 15.02
CA ILE A 95 -16.49 -0.60 15.29
C ILE A 95 -15.82 -1.27 14.12
N SER A 96 -14.72 -0.70 13.63
CA SER A 96 -13.93 -1.27 12.54
C SER A 96 -12.45 -1.23 12.89
N LEU A 97 -11.80 -2.37 12.73
CA LEU A 97 -10.35 -2.53 12.79
C LEU A 97 -9.84 -2.76 11.37
N ASN A 98 -8.80 -2.06 10.98
CA ASN A 98 -8.11 -2.24 9.72
C ASN A 98 -6.63 -2.47 9.98
N VAL A 99 -6.03 -3.36 9.22
CA VAL A 99 -4.60 -3.65 9.25
C VAL A 99 -4.07 -3.68 7.82
N PHE A 100 -2.86 -3.21 7.66
CA PHE A 100 -2.14 -3.21 6.40
C PHE A 100 -0.68 -3.55 6.66
N GLY A 101 -0.12 -4.48 5.92
CA GLY A 101 1.26 -4.90 6.06
C GLY A 101 1.90 -5.19 4.71
N GLN A 102 3.18 -4.88 4.63
CA GLN A 102 4.01 -5.17 3.47
C GLN A 102 5.41 -5.54 3.93
N THR A 103 5.95 -6.64 3.42
CA THR A 103 7.36 -6.96 3.54
C THR A 103 8.19 -6.13 2.57
N PRO A 104 9.52 -6.06 2.70
CA PRO A 104 10.37 -5.37 1.74
C PRO A 104 10.12 -5.86 0.31
N TRP A 105 9.95 -4.93 -0.63
CA TRP A 105 9.93 -5.27 -2.06
C TRP A 105 11.33 -5.48 -2.58
N ILE A 106 11.47 -6.32 -3.57
CA ILE A 106 12.76 -6.65 -4.19
C ILE A 106 13.08 -5.62 -5.28
N MET A 107 14.28 -5.08 -5.23
CA MET A 107 14.86 -4.16 -6.22
C MET A 107 16.09 -4.80 -6.84
N LEU A 108 16.53 -4.35 -8.02
CA LEU A 108 17.69 -4.89 -8.70
C LEU A 108 18.96 -4.87 -7.81
N GLN A 109 19.17 -3.81 -7.07
CA GLN A 109 20.33 -3.60 -6.20
C GLN A 109 19.97 -3.64 -4.70
N GLY A 110 19.00 -4.47 -4.28
CA GLY A 110 18.69 -4.61 -2.86
C GLY A 110 17.23 -4.81 -2.53
N LYS A 111 16.83 -4.25 -1.40
CA LYS A 111 15.47 -4.40 -0.87
C LYS A 111 14.92 -3.05 -0.42
N GLY A 112 13.68 -2.83 -0.72
CA GLY A 112 12.92 -1.70 -0.20
C GLY A 112 12.52 -1.87 1.25
N SER A 113 11.62 -1.03 1.71
CA SER A 113 11.19 -1.01 3.11
C SER A 113 9.99 -1.92 3.36
N SER A 114 9.90 -2.47 4.56
CA SER A 114 8.67 -3.02 5.10
C SER A 114 7.87 -1.95 5.82
N PHE A 115 6.56 -2.15 5.92
CA PHE A 115 5.76 -1.36 6.83
C PHE A 115 4.51 -2.10 7.30
N PHE A 116 3.97 -1.64 8.43
CA PHE A 116 2.76 -2.16 9.02
C PHE A 116 1.95 -0.99 9.59
N ASP A 117 0.70 -0.89 9.18
CA ASP A 117 -0.26 0.10 9.66
C ASP A 117 -1.48 -0.59 10.25
N TYR A 118 -2.06 0.01 11.26
CA TYR A 118 -3.32 -0.42 11.82
C TYR A 118 -4.16 0.79 12.24
N GLY A 119 -5.46 0.60 12.21
CA GLY A 119 -6.41 1.65 12.59
C GLY A 119 -7.67 1.08 13.19
N LEU A 120 -8.20 1.82 14.15
CA LEU A 120 -9.49 1.57 14.78
C LEU A 120 -10.40 2.75 14.49
N SER A 121 -11.65 2.48 14.14
CA SER A 121 -12.68 3.49 14.05
C SER A 121 -13.95 3.07 14.76
N VAL A 122 -14.59 4.05 15.37
CA VAL A 122 -15.89 3.92 16.01
C VAL A 122 -16.83 4.91 15.38
N ASN A 123 -17.95 4.43 14.86
CA ASN A 123 -18.95 5.23 14.19
C ASN A 123 -20.29 5.09 14.92
N LYS A 124 -21.01 6.19 15.04
CA LYS A 124 -22.38 6.24 15.56
C LYS A 124 -23.25 6.98 14.57
N SER A 125 -24.32 6.33 14.14
CA SER A 125 -25.31 6.96 13.26
C SER A 125 -26.56 7.39 14.05
N PHE A 126 -27.15 8.51 13.62
CA PHE A 126 -28.33 9.13 14.17
C PHE A 126 -29.28 9.54 13.04
N LEU A 127 -30.50 9.95 13.36
CA LEU A 127 -31.48 10.50 12.42
C LEU A 127 -31.70 9.56 11.22
N ASP A 128 -32.05 8.33 11.47
CA ASP A 128 -32.22 7.29 10.44
C ASP A 128 -31.00 7.19 9.50
N LYS A 129 -29.81 7.21 10.09
CA LYS A 129 -28.50 7.15 9.40
C LYS A 129 -28.19 8.35 8.50
N ARG A 130 -28.87 9.48 8.70
CA ARG A 130 -28.54 10.74 8.01
C ARG A 130 -27.34 11.44 8.61
N LEU A 131 -27.16 11.36 9.93
CA LEU A 131 -26.00 11.92 10.64
C LEU A 131 -25.10 10.80 11.13
N THR A 132 -23.83 10.84 10.82
CA THR A 132 -22.82 9.90 11.34
C THR A 132 -21.67 10.68 11.99
N LEU A 133 -21.41 10.35 13.24
CA LEU A 133 -20.21 10.76 13.97
C LEU A 133 -19.20 9.62 13.92
N SER A 134 -17.95 9.94 13.60
CA SER A 134 -16.87 8.97 13.52
C SER A 134 -15.68 9.47 14.32
N ALA A 135 -15.11 8.59 15.13
CA ALA A 135 -13.82 8.80 15.76
C ALA A 135 -12.85 7.71 15.26
N PHE A 136 -11.62 8.08 14.97
CA PHE A 136 -10.63 7.13 14.51
C PHE A 136 -9.26 7.37 15.14
N ALA A 137 -8.51 6.30 15.27
CA ALA A 137 -7.13 6.29 15.71
C ALA A 137 -6.32 5.35 14.80
N SER A 138 -5.19 5.81 14.31
CA SER A 138 -4.26 5.00 13.51
C SER A 138 -2.89 4.98 14.16
N ASN A 139 -2.25 3.80 14.17
CA ASN A 139 -0.92 3.58 14.74
C ASN A 139 -0.78 4.12 16.18
N PHE A 140 -1.82 3.93 16.99
CA PHE A 140 -1.96 4.57 18.29
C PHE A 140 -1.02 4.02 19.37
N PHE A 141 -0.41 2.83 19.17
CA PHE A 141 0.59 2.29 20.10
C PHE A 141 2.02 2.75 19.78
N LYS A 142 2.31 3.11 18.54
CA LYS A 142 3.67 3.51 18.12
C LYS A 142 3.64 4.81 17.32
N LYS A 143 4.15 5.88 17.90
CA LYS A 143 4.15 7.21 17.25
C LYS A 143 5.03 7.24 16.00
N TYR A 144 6.20 6.63 16.07
CA TYR A 144 7.17 6.64 14.98
C TYR A 144 7.29 5.26 14.35
N MET A 145 7.39 5.25 13.04
CA MET A 145 7.71 4.07 12.26
C MET A 145 9.07 4.23 11.63
N ASP A 146 9.85 3.17 11.68
CA ASP A 146 11.14 3.09 11.06
C ASP A 146 11.01 2.37 9.72
N GLN A 147 11.53 2.95 8.65
CA GLN A 147 11.64 2.31 7.35
C GLN A 147 13.10 2.22 6.97
N SER A 148 13.55 1.02 6.64
CA SER A 148 14.92 0.76 6.22
C SER A 148 14.92 0.20 4.81
N SER A 149 15.81 0.69 3.98
CA SER A 149 16.08 0.14 2.65
C SER A 149 17.57 0.00 2.44
N THR A 150 17.96 -1.05 1.71
CA THR A 150 19.36 -1.34 1.40
C THR A 150 19.54 -1.33 -0.11
N THR A 151 20.60 -0.67 -0.56
CA THR A 151 21.06 -0.68 -1.95
C THR A 151 22.52 -1.09 -1.97
N GLU A 152 22.82 -2.13 -2.75
CA GLU A 152 24.16 -2.70 -2.86
C GLU A 152 24.67 -2.58 -4.30
N GLY A 153 25.94 -2.29 -4.44
CA GLY A 153 26.60 -2.21 -5.74
C GLY A 153 28.10 -2.46 -5.62
N SER A 154 28.79 -2.40 -6.75
CA SER A 154 30.26 -2.56 -6.76
C SER A 154 30.91 -1.47 -5.91
N GLY A 155 31.56 -1.88 -4.83
CA GLY A 155 32.31 -1.00 -3.94
C GLY A 155 31.49 -0.22 -2.92
N PHE A 156 30.17 -0.45 -2.79
CA PHE A 156 29.36 0.23 -1.78
C PHE A 156 28.18 -0.59 -1.28
N ILE A 157 27.76 -0.30 -0.05
CA ILE A 157 26.48 -0.68 0.54
C ILE A 157 25.89 0.60 1.11
N ARG A 158 24.65 0.94 0.71
CA ARG A 158 23.92 2.08 1.21
C ARG A 158 22.71 1.61 1.99
N GLU A 159 22.66 1.95 3.27
CA GLU A 159 21.50 1.80 4.12
C GLU A 159 20.81 3.17 4.29
N SER A 160 19.51 3.19 4.04
CA SER A 160 18.69 4.37 4.22
C SER A 160 17.64 4.10 5.27
N ASN A 161 17.70 4.84 6.38
CA ASN A 161 16.78 4.71 7.50
C ASN A 161 15.97 5.99 7.63
N TYR A 162 14.65 5.86 7.53
CA TYR A 162 13.69 6.95 7.70
C TYR A 162 12.84 6.69 8.91
N LYS A 163 12.66 7.73 9.72
CA LYS A 163 11.77 7.71 10.88
C LYS A 163 10.74 8.81 10.73
N TYR A 164 9.48 8.43 10.74
CA TYR A 164 8.38 9.37 10.56
C TYR A 164 7.17 9.01 11.41
N SER A 165 6.34 10.02 11.73
CA SER A 165 5.13 9.82 12.51
C SER A 165 3.97 9.42 11.61
N ARG A 166 3.32 8.29 11.93
CA ARG A 166 2.06 7.85 11.31
C ARG A 166 0.90 7.78 12.29
N GLN A 167 1.14 8.15 13.55
CA GLN A 167 0.08 8.22 14.53
C GLN A 167 -0.91 9.33 14.17
N ARG A 168 -2.18 8.98 14.08
CA ARG A 168 -3.26 9.92 13.76
C ARG A 168 -4.47 9.64 14.62
N PHE A 169 -5.12 10.72 15.05
CA PHE A 169 -6.41 10.71 15.72
C PHE A 169 -7.31 11.71 15.03
N GLY A 170 -8.57 11.41 14.91
CA GLY A 170 -9.49 12.33 14.29
C GLY A 170 -10.94 12.04 14.62
N ILE A 171 -11.75 13.07 14.42
CA ILE A 171 -13.20 13.02 14.52
C ILE A 171 -13.75 13.56 13.21
N SER A 172 -14.76 12.92 12.67
CA SER A 172 -15.49 13.43 11.52
C SER A 172 -16.99 13.39 11.75
N VAL A 173 -17.69 14.34 11.14
CA VAL A 173 -19.13 14.45 11.12
C VAL A 173 -19.58 14.40 9.67
N SER A 174 -20.46 13.48 9.35
CA SER A 174 -21.05 13.37 8.02
C SER A 174 -22.55 13.50 8.11
N TYR A 175 -23.12 14.39 7.30
CA TYR A 175 -24.58 14.57 7.20
C TYR A 175 -25.02 14.38 5.75
N ARG A 176 -25.99 13.49 5.56
CA ARG A 176 -26.57 13.21 4.25
C ARG A 176 -27.79 14.09 4.03
N ILE A 177 -27.74 14.95 3.03
CA ILE A 177 -28.83 15.81 2.59
C ILE A 177 -29.53 15.14 1.41
N GLY A 178 -30.87 15.03 1.48
CA GLY A 178 -31.70 14.44 0.43
C GLY A 178 -31.91 12.92 0.58
N GLU A 179 -32.92 12.42 -0.11
CA GLU A 179 -33.23 11.00 -0.26
C GLU A 179 -32.84 10.55 -1.67
N LEU A 180 -31.99 9.57 -1.80
CA LEU A 180 -31.81 8.84 -3.05
C LEU A 180 -33.00 7.87 -3.21
N LYS A 181 -34.14 8.35 -3.69
CA LYS A 181 -35.18 7.50 -4.23
C LYS A 181 -34.78 7.03 -5.63
N ALA A 182 -33.82 6.13 -5.72
CA ALA A 182 -33.58 5.38 -6.93
C ALA A 182 -34.58 4.20 -6.96
N SER A 183 -35.83 4.45 -7.26
CA SER A 183 -36.70 3.38 -7.74
C SER A 183 -36.30 3.11 -9.19
N VAL A 184 -35.38 2.17 -9.39
CA VAL A 184 -35.17 1.58 -10.71
C VAL A 184 -36.44 0.80 -11.04
N LYS A 185 -37.39 1.42 -11.77
CA LYS A 185 -38.43 0.70 -12.47
C LYS A 185 -37.70 -0.19 -13.48
N LYS A 186 -37.62 -1.49 -13.21
CA LYS A 186 -37.33 -2.47 -14.24
C LYS A 186 -38.40 -2.34 -15.31
N ALA A 187 -38.06 -1.77 -16.46
CA ALA A 187 -38.89 -1.82 -17.64
C ALA A 187 -38.95 -3.32 -18.05
N ALA A 188 -40.08 -3.94 -17.78
CA ALA A 188 -40.37 -5.26 -18.35
C ALA A 188 -40.49 -5.05 -19.86
N ARG A 189 -39.48 -5.43 -20.62
CA ARG A 189 -39.60 -5.61 -22.06
C ARG A 189 -40.42 -6.86 -22.31
N THR A 190 -41.68 -6.69 -22.56
CA THR A 190 -42.52 -7.73 -23.18
C THR A 190 -42.19 -7.74 -24.66
N ILE A 191 -41.49 -8.75 -25.14
CA ILE A 191 -41.36 -9.02 -26.56
C ILE A 191 -42.61 -9.83 -26.91
N SER A 192 -43.59 -9.20 -27.57
CA SER A 192 -44.65 -9.93 -28.26
C SER A 192 -44.11 -10.28 -29.63
N ASN A 193 -43.93 -11.56 -29.89
CA ASN A 193 -43.87 -12.09 -31.24
C ASN A 193 -45.31 -12.21 -31.73
N ASP A 194 -45.71 -11.32 -32.64
CA ASP A 194 -46.85 -11.51 -33.49
C ASP A 194 -46.32 -12.06 -34.81
N ASP A 195 -46.91 -13.22 -35.21
CA ASP A 195 -46.71 -13.92 -36.48
C ASP A 195 -47.12 -13.10 -37.70
#